data_449f5f0951c2b7e135b9e555d76eeb30
#
_entry.id   449f5f0951c2b7e135b9e555d76eeb30
#
_cell.length_a   1.000
_cell.length_b   1.000
_cell.length_c   1.000
_cell.angle_alpha   90.00
_cell.angle_beta   90.00
_cell.angle_gamma   90.00
#
_symmetry.space_group_name_H-M   'P 1'
#
loop_
_entity.id
_entity.type
_entity.pdbx_description
1 polymer ?
#
loop_
_entity_poly.entity_id
_entity_poly.type
_entity_poly.pdbx_seq_one_letter_code
_entity_poly.pdbx_strand_id
1 'polypeptide(L)'
;MRFDGMKKTVVLACVLALAFAGCTKSSDTSTTSTSTTTSTDASPAATASDGGAKTIGVSIQNREAQFYQDMERGMKDEAAKYGYTVVVVDASRDNAKQQSQVEDFISQKVSAIVLTPYDSHAIGSAIVEANKVGIPVFTADIANASSDGKVVSHIASDNVQGGAQAGKLMCAGLPGHVGSIAIIDEPTVTSVQDRVKGFKQSIAANCPGVTIVSDIDGGGERAKASSSMEDILQSHKDLKGVFGINDDSALGAAKAVQAAGLQSKIVVIGYDAAPEARTAIANGSMYGDAIQHPDQIGSKTIDAIHDYFTGKPPAPKIAVAVGTFTKADAGK
;
A
#
# COMPACT_ATOMS: atom_id res chain seq x y z
N MET A 1 -25.57 -51.32 -7.53
CA MET A 1 -24.57 -52.36 -7.17
C MET A 1 -23.79 -51.87 -5.98
N ARG A 2 -23.84 -52.63 -4.90
CA ARG A 2 -23.14 -52.47 -3.62
C ARG A 2 -21.66 -52.78 -3.77
N PHE A 3 -20.82 -52.16 -2.93
CA PHE A 3 -19.73 -52.70 -2.08
C PHE A 3 -18.99 -51.45 -1.55
N ASP A 4 -19.05 -51.02 -0.35
CA ASP A 4 -18.73 -51.53 1.01
C ASP A 4 -17.25 -51.97 1.14
N GLY A 5 -16.51 -51.34 2.07
CA GLY A 5 -15.10 -51.63 2.34
C GLY A 5 -14.47 -50.73 3.41
N MET A 6 -15.01 -50.77 4.59
CA MET A 6 -14.46 -50.25 5.85
C MET A 6 -13.26 -51.09 6.31
N LYS A 7 -12.12 -50.50 6.70
CA LYS A 7 -11.19 -51.09 7.67
C LYS A 7 -10.57 -50.07 8.61
N LYS A 8 -10.85 -50.30 9.87
CA LYS A 8 -10.27 -49.72 11.10
C LYS A 8 -8.92 -50.40 11.40
N THR A 9 -8.16 -49.76 12.29
CA THR A 9 -7.23 -50.29 13.30
C THR A 9 -5.88 -49.57 13.27
N VAL A 10 -5.14 -49.16 14.31
CA VAL A 10 -5.16 -49.37 15.77
C VAL A 10 -4.18 -48.34 16.40
N VAL A 11 -4.49 -47.94 17.59
CA VAL A 11 -3.75 -47.17 18.59
C VAL A 11 -2.46 -47.86 19.03
N LEU A 12 -1.38 -47.13 19.27
CA LEU A 12 -0.37 -47.55 20.25
C LEU A 12 0.21 -46.33 20.99
N ALA A 13 -0.06 -46.32 22.28
CA ALA A 13 0.51 -45.38 23.25
C ALA A 13 1.81 -45.97 23.80
N CYS A 14 2.83 -45.16 24.01
CA CYS A 14 3.94 -45.48 24.90
C CYS A 14 4.25 -44.30 25.80
N VAL A 15 3.94 -44.53 27.07
CA VAL A 15 4.34 -43.72 28.21
C VAL A 15 5.72 -44.22 28.69
N LEU A 16 6.66 -43.32 28.92
CA LEU A 16 7.80 -43.61 29.79
C LEU A 16 8.14 -42.36 30.62
N ALA A 17 7.90 -42.49 31.91
CA ALA A 17 8.32 -41.56 32.95
C ALA A 17 9.68 -42.03 33.51
N LEU A 18 10.59 -41.13 33.78
CA LEU A 18 11.72 -41.36 34.70
C LEU A 18 12.04 -40.04 35.46
N ALA A 19 11.81 -40.12 36.75
CA ALA A 19 12.21 -39.13 37.73
C ALA A 19 13.61 -39.47 38.25
N PHE A 20 14.43 -38.44 38.49
CA PHE A 20 15.49 -38.54 39.50
C PHE A 20 15.63 -37.20 40.24
N ALA A 21 15.56 -37.33 41.56
CA ALA A 21 15.74 -36.28 42.55
C ALA A 21 17.24 -36.19 42.94
N GLY A 22 17.65 -35.00 43.36
CA GLY A 22 18.98 -34.81 43.98
C GLY A 22 19.05 -33.45 44.64
N CYS A 23 18.81 -33.41 45.96
CA CYS A 23 19.05 -32.28 46.88
C CYS A 23 20.53 -32.14 47.18
N THR A 24 21.03 -30.91 47.31
CA THR A 24 21.97 -30.55 48.42
C THR A 24 21.85 -29.07 48.77
N LYS A 25 21.80 -28.86 50.05
CA LYS A 25 21.61 -27.63 50.81
C LYS A 25 22.98 -27.17 51.35
N SER A 26 23.28 -25.89 51.34
CA SER A 26 24.23 -25.29 52.28
C SER A 26 23.88 -23.81 52.47
N SER A 27 23.68 -23.51 53.70
CA SER A 27 23.49 -22.20 54.37
C SER A 27 24.88 -21.55 54.58
N ASP A 28 24.91 -20.22 54.58
CA ASP A 28 25.30 -19.36 55.71
C ASP A 28 25.33 -17.88 55.32
N THR A 29 24.62 -17.12 56.13
CA THR A 29 24.93 -16.02 57.05
C THR A 29 25.24 -14.63 56.48
N SER A 30 24.24 -13.79 56.70
CA SER A 30 24.18 -12.35 57.10
C SER A 30 25.41 -11.43 56.92
N THR A 31 25.19 -10.29 56.28
CA THR A 31 25.51 -8.98 56.93
C THR A 31 24.66 -7.85 56.34
N THR A 32 23.97 -7.17 57.23
CA THR A 32 23.17 -5.96 57.01
C THR A 32 24.08 -4.77 56.78
N SER A 33 23.80 -4.03 55.71
CA SER A 33 24.29 -2.65 55.59
C SER A 33 23.21 -1.81 54.89
N THR A 34 22.58 -0.98 55.66
CA THR A 34 21.63 0.06 55.26
C THR A 34 22.41 1.18 54.55
N SER A 35 22.09 1.45 53.29
CA SER A 35 22.43 2.72 52.66
C SER A 35 21.24 3.22 51.83
N THR A 36 20.70 4.29 52.32
CA THR A 36 19.67 5.14 51.67
C THR A 36 20.25 5.70 50.39
N THR A 37 19.61 5.40 49.27
CA THR A 37 19.95 6.09 47.99
C THR A 37 18.65 6.60 47.38
N THR A 38 18.66 7.88 47.22
CA THR A 38 17.70 8.75 46.57
C THR A 38 17.36 8.25 45.14
N SER A 39 16.10 8.00 44.84
CA SER A 39 15.58 7.72 43.51
C SER A 39 15.64 8.98 42.67
N THR A 40 16.59 9.03 41.76
CA THR A 40 16.57 9.97 40.63
C THR A 40 15.91 9.25 39.45
N ASP A 41 14.80 9.75 39.05
CA ASP A 41 14.03 9.33 37.88
C ASP A 41 14.88 9.63 36.63
N ALA A 42 15.56 8.61 36.11
CA ALA A 42 16.29 8.70 34.86
C ALA A 42 15.43 8.09 33.76
N SER A 43 14.81 8.98 32.98
CA SER A 43 14.30 8.67 31.65
C SER A 43 15.33 7.83 30.86
N PRO A 44 14.96 6.72 30.23
CA PRO A 44 15.92 5.96 29.45
C PRO A 44 16.39 6.80 28.27
N ALA A 45 17.62 7.31 28.35
CA ALA A 45 18.32 7.87 27.23
C ALA A 45 18.43 6.80 26.14
N ALA A 46 17.99 7.14 24.94
CA ALA A 46 18.19 6.34 23.76
C ALA A 46 19.68 6.01 23.61
N THR A 47 20.06 4.76 23.78
CA THR A 47 21.40 4.27 23.52
C THR A 47 21.74 4.54 22.06
N ALA A 48 22.76 5.34 21.84
CA ALA A 48 23.35 5.59 20.54
C ALA A 48 23.73 4.26 19.88
N SER A 49 23.26 4.07 18.66
CA SER A 49 23.37 2.84 17.90
C SER A 49 24.80 2.54 17.48
N ASP A 50 25.12 1.29 17.63
CA ASP A 50 26.16 0.55 16.93
C ASP A 50 26.16 0.91 15.42
N GLY A 51 27.34 1.28 14.88
CA GLY A 51 27.54 1.74 13.50
C GLY A 51 27.45 0.63 12.43
N GLY A 52 26.64 -0.41 12.64
CA GLY A 52 26.37 -1.45 11.67
C GLY A 52 25.45 -0.96 10.54
N ALA A 53 25.63 -1.48 9.31
CA ALA A 53 24.77 -1.19 8.18
C ALA A 53 23.30 -1.51 8.53
N LYS A 54 22.41 -0.50 8.43
CA LYS A 54 21.00 -0.68 8.76
C LYS A 54 20.28 -1.39 7.62
N THR A 55 19.48 -2.39 7.95
CA THR A 55 18.63 -3.10 6.99
C THR A 55 17.16 -2.63 7.16
N ILE A 56 16.54 -2.24 6.09
CA ILE A 56 15.15 -1.82 6.02
C ILE A 56 14.37 -2.91 5.27
N GLY A 57 13.41 -3.54 5.95
CA GLY A 57 12.48 -4.49 5.33
C GLY A 57 11.31 -3.75 4.71
N VAL A 58 10.97 -4.05 3.47
CA VAL A 58 9.86 -3.42 2.73
C VAL A 58 8.94 -4.49 2.21
N SER A 59 7.66 -4.47 2.60
CA SER A 59 6.62 -5.31 2.02
C SER A 59 5.68 -4.46 1.18
N ILE A 60 5.75 -4.64 -0.14
CA ILE A 60 4.88 -3.94 -1.10
C ILE A 60 3.66 -4.78 -1.45
N GLN A 61 2.55 -4.12 -1.81
CA GLN A 61 1.29 -4.76 -2.17
C GLN A 61 1.45 -5.78 -3.30
N ASN A 62 2.14 -5.40 -4.37
CA ASN A 62 2.47 -6.25 -5.52
C ASN A 62 3.65 -5.67 -6.32
N ARG A 63 4.27 -6.48 -7.19
CA ARG A 63 5.33 -6.05 -8.11
C ARG A 63 4.90 -5.94 -9.57
N GLU A 64 3.65 -6.23 -9.88
CA GLU A 64 3.15 -6.21 -11.26
C GLU A 64 3.01 -4.77 -11.76
N ALA A 65 2.47 -3.87 -10.91
CA ALA A 65 2.30 -2.48 -11.26
C ALA A 65 3.66 -1.75 -11.35
N GLN A 66 3.85 -1.00 -12.44
CA GLN A 66 5.04 -0.16 -12.65
C GLN A 66 5.25 0.82 -11.50
N PHE A 67 4.17 1.32 -10.90
CA PHE A 67 4.18 2.21 -9.74
C PHE A 67 5.06 1.68 -8.60
N TYR A 68 4.89 0.41 -8.20
CA TYR A 68 5.66 -0.17 -7.09
C TYR A 68 7.11 -0.45 -7.46
N GLN A 69 7.39 -0.74 -8.74
CA GLN A 69 8.76 -0.89 -9.23
C GLN A 69 9.53 0.44 -9.17
N ASP A 70 8.87 1.54 -9.53
CA ASP A 70 9.44 2.89 -9.47
C ASP A 70 9.63 3.36 -8.02
N MET A 71 8.69 3.04 -7.13
CA MET A 71 8.80 3.32 -5.70
C MET A 71 9.96 2.53 -5.06
N GLU A 72 10.08 1.23 -5.38
CA GLU A 72 11.21 0.39 -4.94
C GLU A 72 12.54 0.97 -5.40
N ARG A 73 12.64 1.42 -6.66
CA ARG A 73 13.84 2.08 -7.19
C ARG A 73 14.16 3.33 -6.39
N GLY A 74 13.19 4.23 -6.17
CA GLY A 74 13.38 5.43 -5.36
C GLY A 74 13.87 5.14 -3.94
N MET A 75 13.31 4.10 -3.29
CA MET A 75 13.79 3.65 -1.98
C MET A 75 15.24 3.19 -2.00
N LYS A 76 15.62 2.36 -2.98
CA LYS A 76 16.98 1.81 -3.09
C LYS A 76 18.02 2.88 -3.40
N ASP A 77 17.70 3.79 -4.32
CA ASP A 77 18.59 4.87 -4.72
C ASP A 77 18.85 5.83 -3.54
N GLU A 78 17.81 6.14 -2.75
CA GLU A 78 17.97 7.00 -1.57
C GLU A 78 18.70 6.30 -0.44
N ALA A 79 18.37 5.03 -0.17
CA ALA A 79 19.02 4.23 0.88
C ALA A 79 20.53 4.08 0.66
N ALA A 80 20.97 3.98 -0.59
CA ALA A 80 22.39 3.91 -0.95
C ALA A 80 23.18 5.14 -0.47
N LYS A 81 22.58 6.33 -0.46
CA LYS A 81 23.21 7.57 0.02
C LYS A 81 23.51 7.53 1.51
N TYR A 82 22.72 6.80 2.29
CA TYR A 82 22.86 6.62 3.73
C TYR A 82 23.58 5.34 4.13
N GLY A 83 24.01 4.52 3.16
CA GLY A 83 24.63 3.22 3.42
C GLY A 83 23.66 2.17 3.99
N TYR A 84 22.35 2.31 3.72
CA TYR A 84 21.33 1.36 4.16
C TYR A 84 21.10 0.27 3.11
N THR A 85 20.75 -0.93 3.58
CA THR A 85 20.29 -2.04 2.73
C THR A 85 18.78 -2.08 2.72
N VAL A 86 18.16 -2.13 1.54
CA VAL A 86 16.70 -2.27 1.38
C VAL A 86 16.38 -3.65 0.84
N VAL A 87 15.62 -4.43 1.62
CA VAL A 87 15.12 -5.76 1.24
C VAL A 87 13.63 -5.63 0.93
N VAL A 88 13.26 -5.77 -0.35
CA VAL A 88 11.88 -5.62 -0.79
C VAL A 88 11.28 -6.98 -1.12
N VAL A 89 10.13 -7.27 -0.52
CA VAL A 89 9.33 -8.48 -0.76
C VAL A 89 7.94 -8.13 -1.30
N ASP A 90 7.40 -9.02 -2.10
CA ASP A 90 6.11 -8.88 -2.77
C ASP A 90 5.04 -9.64 -2.00
N ALA A 91 4.03 -8.94 -1.48
CA ALA A 91 2.88 -9.55 -0.82
C ALA A 91 1.92 -10.24 -1.80
N SER A 92 2.03 -9.95 -3.10
CA SER A 92 1.21 -10.55 -4.18
C SER A 92 -0.30 -10.45 -3.91
N ARG A 93 -0.75 -9.32 -3.35
CA ARG A 93 -2.15 -9.06 -2.97
C ARG A 93 -2.71 -10.08 -1.96
N ASP A 94 -1.88 -10.54 -1.04
CA ASP A 94 -2.26 -11.53 -0.02
C ASP A 94 -1.93 -11.01 1.39
N ASN A 95 -2.97 -10.80 2.21
CA ASN A 95 -2.83 -10.30 3.58
C ASN A 95 -2.07 -11.28 4.49
N ALA A 96 -2.28 -12.59 4.35
CA ALA A 96 -1.61 -13.59 5.16
C ALA A 96 -0.12 -13.66 4.82
N LYS A 97 0.21 -13.56 3.52
CA LYS A 97 1.60 -13.48 3.06
C LYS A 97 2.26 -12.19 3.57
N GLN A 98 1.55 -11.05 3.54
CA GLN A 98 2.09 -9.79 4.06
C GLN A 98 2.35 -9.84 5.57
N GLN A 99 1.46 -10.47 6.35
CA GLN A 99 1.65 -10.76 7.76
C GLN A 99 2.93 -11.58 8.00
N SER A 100 3.08 -12.72 7.30
CA SER A 100 4.26 -13.58 7.42
C SER A 100 5.55 -12.87 7.05
N GLN A 101 5.54 -11.97 6.07
CA GLN A 101 6.70 -11.16 5.69
C GLN A 101 7.14 -10.22 6.81
N VAL A 102 6.19 -9.66 7.58
CA VAL A 102 6.53 -8.85 8.77
C VAL A 102 7.16 -9.72 9.86
N GLU A 103 6.62 -10.92 10.09
CA GLU A 103 7.20 -11.89 11.04
C GLU A 103 8.64 -12.28 10.65
N ASP A 104 8.89 -12.47 9.35
CA ASP A 104 10.23 -12.72 8.81
C ASP A 104 11.18 -11.54 9.07
N PHE A 105 10.74 -10.30 8.83
CA PHE A 105 11.53 -9.11 9.12
C PHE A 105 11.83 -8.95 10.61
N ILE A 106 10.86 -9.27 11.48
CA ILE A 106 11.06 -9.30 12.93
C ILE A 106 12.14 -10.33 13.30
N SER A 107 12.07 -11.54 12.73
CA SER A 107 13.04 -12.62 12.97
C SER A 107 14.46 -12.25 12.49
N GLN A 108 14.55 -11.52 11.38
CA GLN A 108 15.80 -11.00 10.82
C GLN A 108 16.32 -9.76 11.57
N LYS A 109 15.54 -9.21 12.51
CA LYS A 109 15.89 -8.02 13.30
C LYS A 109 16.24 -6.81 12.42
N VAL A 110 15.43 -6.57 11.38
CA VAL A 110 15.62 -5.40 10.53
C VAL A 110 15.52 -4.10 11.35
N SER A 111 16.18 -3.05 10.91
CA SER A 111 16.26 -1.77 11.65
C SER A 111 14.95 -0.96 11.56
N ALA A 112 14.18 -1.13 10.48
CA ALA A 112 12.87 -0.54 10.27
C ALA A 112 12.07 -1.40 9.29
N ILE A 113 10.73 -1.29 9.33
CA ILE A 113 9.82 -1.93 8.38
C ILE A 113 9.04 -0.84 7.65
N VAL A 114 8.95 -0.96 6.32
CA VAL A 114 8.06 -0.18 5.47
C VAL A 114 6.96 -1.08 4.93
N LEU A 115 5.73 -0.65 5.05
CA LEU A 115 4.56 -1.38 4.55
C LEU A 115 3.82 -0.56 3.50
N THR A 116 3.44 -1.22 2.42
CA THR A 116 2.39 -0.79 1.50
C THR A 116 1.25 -1.80 1.62
N PRO A 117 0.27 -1.57 2.52
CA PRO A 117 -0.77 -2.55 2.80
C PRO A 117 -1.58 -2.95 1.58
N TYR A 118 -1.87 -4.25 1.41
CA TYR A 118 -2.88 -4.72 0.45
C TYR A 118 -4.29 -4.40 0.96
N ASP A 119 -4.51 -4.49 2.26
CA ASP A 119 -5.72 -4.05 2.94
C ASP A 119 -5.36 -3.12 4.10
N SER A 120 -5.85 -1.90 4.05
CA SER A 120 -5.54 -0.86 5.04
C SER A 120 -6.04 -1.21 6.45
N HIS A 121 -7.07 -2.02 6.59
CA HIS A 121 -7.61 -2.41 7.90
C HIS A 121 -6.97 -3.69 8.45
N ALA A 122 -6.56 -4.63 7.58
CA ALA A 122 -6.00 -5.90 7.99
C ALA A 122 -4.56 -5.80 8.53
N ILE A 123 -3.79 -4.80 8.10
CA ILE A 123 -2.34 -4.70 8.39
C ILE A 123 -2.01 -4.37 9.85
N GLY A 124 -2.99 -3.89 10.64
CA GLY A 124 -2.77 -3.40 12.00
C GLY A 124 -2.12 -4.43 12.92
N SER A 125 -2.50 -5.71 12.84
CA SER A 125 -1.91 -6.79 13.65
C SER A 125 -0.41 -6.95 13.41
N ALA A 126 0.03 -6.94 12.15
CA ALA A 126 1.43 -7.02 11.78
C ALA A 126 2.24 -5.84 12.34
N ILE A 127 1.67 -4.63 12.30
CA ILE A 127 2.29 -3.44 12.87
C ILE A 127 2.45 -3.58 14.39
N VAL A 128 1.44 -4.09 15.09
CA VAL A 128 1.51 -4.34 16.54
C VAL A 128 2.65 -5.30 16.88
N GLU A 129 2.83 -6.35 16.10
CA GLU A 129 3.92 -7.33 16.34
C GLU A 129 5.30 -6.70 16.19
N ALA A 130 5.53 -5.93 15.13
CA ALA A 130 6.77 -5.18 14.94
C ALA A 130 7.02 -4.18 16.09
N ASN A 131 5.98 -3.47 16.52
CA ASN A 131 6.07 -2.51 17.62
C ASN A 131 6.41 -3.16 18.97
N LYS A 132 5.89 -4.37 19.25
CA LYS A 132 6.19 -5.11 20.50
C LYS A 132 7.68 -5.41 20.66
N VAL A 133 8.40 -5.59 19.57
CA VAL A 133 9.84 -5.85 19.58
C VAL A 133 10.68 -4.59 19.33
N GLY A 134 10.05 -3.41 19.29
CA GLY A 134 10.71 -2.13 19.15
C GLY A 134 11.16 -1.75 17.74
N ILE A 135 10.70 -2.47 16.70
CA ILE A 135 11.00 -2.12 15.32
C ILE A 135 10.03 -1.01 14.86
N PRO A 136 10.55 0.16 14.43
CA PRO A 136 9.73 1.25 13.91
C PRO A 136 9.11 0.86 12.56
N VAL A 137 7.81 1.20 12.40
CA VAL A 137 7.06 0.93 11.17
C VAL A 137 6.70 2.25 10.48
N PHE A 138 6.92 2.28 9.18
CA PHE A 138 6.51 3.35 8.27
C PHE A 138 5.53 2.79 7.25
N THR A 139 4.66 3.63 6.70
CA THR A 139 3.81 3.24 5.57
C THR A 139 4.12 4.11 4.36
N ALA A 140 4.21 3.49 3.20
CA ALA A 140 4.41 4.16 1.92
C ALA A 140 3.19 3.93 1.02
N ASP A 141 2.70 4.97 0.35
CA ASP A 141 1.56 4.99 -0.57
C ASP A 141 0.21 4.68 0.11
N ILE A 142 0.05 3.52 0.73
CA ILE A 142 -1.19 3.07 1.38
C ILE A 142 -1.03 3.14 2.90
N ALA A 143 -1.97 3.79 3.60
CA ALA A 143 -1.91 3.94 5.04
C ALA A 143 -2.52 2.73 5.78
N ASN A 144 -2.14 2.57 7.04
CA ASN A 144 -2.89 1.77 8.01
C ASN A 144 -4.15 2.53 8.42
N ALA A 145 -5.32 1.94 8.22
CA ALA A 145 -6.62 2.46 8.66
C ALA A 145 -7.13 1.78 9.95
N SER A 146 -6.43 0.75 10.43
CA SER A 146 -6.72 0.15 11.73
C SER A 146 -6.35 1.12 12.86
N SER A 147 -7.07 1.04 13.97
CA SER A 147 -6.68 1.70 15.24
C SER A 147 -5.46 1.05 15.89
N ASP A 148 -5.07 -0.14 15.43
CA ASP A 148 -4.03 -0.95 16.02
C ASP A 148 -2.66 -0.68 15.34
N GLY A 149 -1.64 -0.71 16.18
CA GLY A 149 -0.26 -0.49 15.74
C GLY A 149 0.11 0.99 15.57
N LYS A 150 1.38 1.29 15.83
CA LYS A 150 1.94 2.64 15.70
C LYS A 150 2.77 2.75 14.45
N VAL A 151 2.37 3.62 13.54
CA VAL A 151 3.15 4.05 12.37
C VAL A 151 3.90 5.33 12.73
N VAL A 152 5.21 5.38 12.46
CA VAL A 152 6.06 6.55 12.73
C VAL A 152 5.74 7.68 11.76
N SER A 153 5.64 7.36 10.48
CA SER A 153 5.29 8.31 9.42
C SER A 153 4.62 7.59 8.25
N HIS A 154 3.67 8.25 7.62
CA HIS A 154 3.00 7.83 6.38
C HIS A 154 3.40 8.76 5.23
N ILE A 155 3.96 8.20 4.16
CA ILE A 155 4.43 8.94 2.99
C ILE A 155 3.60 8.54 1.78
N ALA A 156 2.86 9.47 1.18
CA ALA A 156 1.98 9.16 0.06
C ALA A 156 1.71 10.39 -0.80
N SER A 157 1.13 10.18 -1.99
CA SER A 157 0.55 11.25 -2.79
C SER A 157 -0.60 11.95 -2.05
N ASP A 158 -0.87 13.21 -2.37
CA ASP A 158 -2.12 13.86 -2.00
C ASP A 158 -3.26 13.29 -2.87
N ASN A 159 -3.81 12.15 -2.44
CA ASN A 159 -4.79 11.39 -3.20
C ASN A 159 -6.14 12.12 -3.35
N VAL A 160 -6.54 12.96 -2.39
CA VAL A 160 -7.74 13.80 -2.53
C VAL A 160 -7.53 14.83 -3.63
N GLN A 161 -6.38 15.50 -3.65
CA GLN A 161 -6.03 16.45 -4.69
C GLN A 161 -5.91 15.76 -6.05
N GLY A 162 -5.24 14.58 -6.13
CA GLY A 162 -5.09 13.83 -7.36
C GLY A 162 -6.43 13.37 -7.93
N GLY A 163 -7.31 12.85 -7.09
CA GLY A 163 -8.68 12.51 -7.48
C GLY A 163 -9.46 13.73 -8.00
N ALA A 164 -9.29 14.88 -7.37
CA ALA A 164 -9.91 16.12 -7.85
C ALA A 164 -9.37 16.54 -9.22
N GLN A 165 -8.08 16.31 -9.50
CA GLN A 165 -7.51 16.56 -10.83
C GLN A 165 -8.05 15.58 -11.87
N ALA A 166 -8.14 14.28 -11.57
CA ALA A 166 -8.79 13.30 -12.44
C ALA A 166 -10.25 13.67 -12.75
N GLY A 167 -10.99 14.16 -11.76
CA GLY A 167 -12.34 14.66 -11.96
C GLY A 167 -12.43 15.89 -12.90
N LYS A 168 -11.47 16.81 -12.80
CA LYS A 168 -11.37 17.95 -13.74
C LYS A 168 -11.06 17.47 -15.17
N LEU A 169 -10.16 16.50 -15.32
CA LEU A 169 -9.87 15.90 -16.61
C LEU A 169 -11.11 15.20 -17.20
N MET A 170 -11.86 14.47 -16.39
CA MET A 170 -13.13 13.87 -16.83
C MET A 170 -14.12 14.94 -17.33
N CYS A 171 -14.33 16.00 -16.56
CA CYS A 171 -15.19 17.11 -16.97
C CYS A 171 -14.73 17.73 -18.29
N ALA A 172 -13.43 17.98 -18.44
CA ALA A 172 -12.87 18.57 -19.66
C ALA A 172 -13.01 17.65 -20.89
N GLY A 173 -12.94 16.34 -20.70
CA GLY A 173 -13.08 15.34 -21.76
C GLY A 173 -14.52 15.12 -22.21
N LEU A 174 -15.52 15.43 -21.38
CA LEU A 174 -16.92 15.20 -21.67
C LEU A 174 -17.55 16.37 -22.45
N PRO A 175 -18.09 16.12 -23.66
CA PRO A 175 -18.77 17.16 -24.44
C PRO A 175 -19.95 17.76 -23.66
N GLY A 176 -19.95 19.08 -23.51
CA GLY A 176 -21.01 19.81 -22.81
C GLY A 176 -20.99 19.60 -21.28
N HIS A 177 -19.98 18.90 -20.74
CA HIS A 177 -19.84 18.58 -19.31
C HIS A 177 -21.04 17.82 -18.71
N VAL A 178 -21.63 16.90 -19.50
CA VAL A 178 -22.80 16.08 -19.13
C VAL A 178 -22.60 14.64 -19.55
N GLY A 179 -23.29 13.71 -18.87
CA GLY A 179 -23.35 12.30 -19.24
C GLY A 179 -23.17 11.33 -18.08
N SER A 180 -23.34 10.05 -18.39
CA SER A 180 -23.16 8.95 -17.44
C SER A 180 -21.71 8.51 -17.44
N ILE A 181 -21.11 8.37 -16.26
CA ILE A 181 -19.74 7.87 -16.08
C ILE A 181 -19.69 6.73 -15.08
N ALA A 182 -18.63 5.94 -15.13
CA ALA A 182 -18.36 4.86 -14.18
C ALA A 182 -17.02 5.07 -13.48
N ILE A 183 -16.86 4.40 -12.33
CA ILE A 183 -15.58 4.26 -11.60
C ILE A 183 -15.26 2.77 -11.54
N ILE A 184 -13.99 2.42 -11.80
CA ILE A 184 -13.44 1.09 -11.52
C ILE A 184 -12.50 1.28 -10.34
N ASP A 185 -12.94 0.83 -9.16
CA ASP A 185 -12.45 1.14 -7.82
C ASP A 185 -11.55 0.02 -7.23
N GLU A 186 -10.94 0.28 -6.08
CA GLU A 186 -10.29 -0.67 -5.17
C GLU A 186 -10.53 -0.18 -3.72
N PRO A 187 -11.71 -0.45 -3.15
CA PRO A 187 -12.16 0.21 -1.92
C PRO A 187 -11.47 -0.27 -0.63
N THR A 188 -10.60 -1.29 -0.68
CA THR A 188 -9.90 -1.84 0.48
C THR A 188 -8.71 -1.00 0.95
N VAL A 189 -8.26 -0.04 0.13
CA VAL A 189 -7.07 0.76 0.40
C VAL A 189 -7.37 2.25 0.54
N THR A 190 -6.76 2.89 1.55
CA THR A 190 -7.02 4.30 1.91
C THR A 190 -6.66 5.28 0.80
N SER A 191 -5.58 5.04 0.06
CA SER A 191 -5.15 5.92 -1.03
C SER A 191 -6.22 6.02 -2.12
N VAL A 192 -6.89 4.91 -2.43
CA VAL A 192 -7.97 4.87 -3.43
C VAL A 192 -9.26 5.48 -2.88
N GLN A 193 -9.61 5.23 -1.62
CA GLN A 193 -10.75 5.88 -0.98
C GLN A 193 -10.64 7.41 -1.04
N ASP A 194 -9.46 7.96 -0.73
CA ASP A 194 -9.19 9.42 -0.83
C ASP A 194 -9.25 9.90 -2.29
N ARG A 195 -8.73 9.13 -3.23
CA ARG A 195 -8.75 9.41 -4.67
C ARG A 195 -10.17 9.49 -5.22
N VAL A 196 -10.99 8.48 -4.94
CA VAL A 196 -12.40 8.42 -5.35
C VAL A 196 -13.21 9.54 -4.68
N LYS A 197 -12.93 9.85 -3.40
CA LYS A 197 -13.54 10.99 -2.71
C LYS A 197 -13.24 12.31 -3.43
N GLY A 198 -11.97 12.58 -3.74
CA GLY A 198 -11.57 13.78 -4.47
C GLY A 198 -12.19 13.86 -5.86
N PHE A 199 -12.25 12.75 -6.58
CA PHE A 199 -12.89 12.65 -7.89
C PHE A 199 -14.38 12.99 -7.82
N LYS A 200 -15.14 12.35 -6.93
CA LYS A 200 -16.58 12.60 -6.73
C LYS A 200 -16.86 14.05 -6.36
N GLN A 201 -16.05 14.65 -5.46
CA GLN A 201 -16.16 16.06 -5.09
C GLN A 201 -15.92 16.98 -6.30
N SER A 202 -14.93 16.66 -7.13
CA SER A 202 -14.58 17.43 -8.31
C SER A 202 -15.70 17.37 -9.39
N ILE A 203 -16.26 16.18 -9.63
CA ILE A 203 -17.40 15.99 -10.54
C ILE A 203 -18.58 16.85 -10.08
N ALA A 204 -18.98 16.76 -8.82
CA ALA A 204 -20.09 17.52 -8.27
C ALA A 204 -19.90 19.05 -8.39
N ALA A 205 -18.66 19.52 -8.22
CA ALA A 205 -18.34 20.94 -8.24
C ALA A 205 -18.19 21.54 -9.66
N ASN A 206 -17.60 20.76 -10.60
CA ASN A 206 -17.16 21.29 -11.89
C ASN A 206 -18.08 20.85 -13.06
N CYS A 207 -18.80 19.76 -12.94
CA CYS A 207 -19.70 19.27 -13.98
C CYS A 207 -20.95 18.59 -13.36
N PRO A 208 -21.86 19.38 -12.76
CA PRO A 208 -23.04 18.83 -12.05
C PRO A 208 -24.03 18.11 -12.96
N GLY A 209 -23.89 18.20 -14.28
CA GLY A 209 -24.66 17.42 -15.25
C GLY A 209 -24.10 16.02 -15.49
N VAL A 210 -23.01 15.62 -14.86
CA VAL A 210 -22.42 14.29 -14.93
C VAL A 210 -22.97 13.42 -13.79
N THR A 211 -23.41 12.21 -14.13
CA THR A 211 -23.93 11.24 -13.16
C THR A 211 -23.01 10.02 -13.10
N ILE A 212 -22.59 9.63 -11.91
CA ILE A 212 -21.86 8.37 -11.68
C ILE A 212 -22.90 7.26 -11.58
N VAL A 213 -22.95 6.39 -12.60
CA VAL A 213 -23.96 5.31 -12.73
C VAL A 213 -23.45 3.95 -12.26
N SER A 214 -22.13 3.81 -12.07
CA SER A 214 -21.50 2.58 -11.61
C SER A 214 -20.21 2.91 -10.85
N ASP A 215 -19.97 2.16 -9.79
CA ASP A 215 -18.76 2.21 -8.98
C ASP A 215 -18.46 0.76 -8.55
N ILE A 216 -17.49 0.12 -9.23
CA ILE A 216 -17.26 -1.32 -9.14
C ILE A 216 -15.81 -1.58 -8.73
N ASP A 217 -15.62 -2.50 -7.80
CA ASP A 217 -14.30 -2.99 -7.41
C ASP A 217 -13.62 -3.74 -8.56
N GLY A 218 -12.58 -3.13 -9.14
CA GLY A 218 -11.67 -3.69 -10.13
C GLY A 218 -10.38 -4.23 -9.51
N GLY A 219 -10.20 -4.13 -8.19
CA GLY A 219 -9.05 -4.63 -7.44
C GLY A 219 -7.72 -4.00 -7.82
N GLY A 220 -7.73 -2.86 -8.52
CA GLY A 220 -6.51 -2.27 -9.05
C GLY A 220 -5.81 -3.11 -10.13
N GLU A 221 -6.48 -4.11 -10.69
CA GLU A 221 -5.93 -5.12 -11.59
C GLU A 221 -6.46 -4.96 -13.02
N ARG A 222 -5.56 -5.00 -14.01
CA ARG A 222 -5.89 -4.79 -15.43
C ARG A 222 -6.93 -5.78 -15.97
N ALA A 223 -6.78 -7.06 -15.67
CA ALA A 223 -7.68 -8.10 -16.17
C ALA A 223 -9.08 -7.97 -15.55
N LYS A 224 -9.15 -7.77 -14.24
CA LYS A 224 -10.40 -7.59 -13.51
C LYS A 224 -11.11 -6.30 -13.94
N ALA A 225 -10.37 -5.21 -14.12
CA ALA A 225 -10.90 -3.95 -14.62
C ALA A 225 -11.44 -4.07 -16.05
N SER A 226 -10.79 -4.85 -16.93
CA SER A 226 -11.31 -5.12 -18.28
C SER A 226 -12.66 -5.85 -18.22
N SER A 227 -12.79 -6.90 -17.41
CA SER A 227 -14.05 -7.63 -17.22
C SER A 227 -15.14 -6.75 -16.60
N SER A 228 -14.79 -5.97 -15.57
CA SER A 228 -15.71 -5.00 -14.96
C SER A 228 -16.22 -3.97 -15.97
N MET A 229 -15.34 -3.50 -16.86
CA MET A 229 -15.73 -2.56 -17.92
C MET A 229 -16.65 -3.19 -18.95
N GLU A 230 -16.45 -4.46 -19.32
CA GLU A 230 -17.35 -5.19 -20.20
C GLU A 230 -18.77 -5.27 -19.61
N ASP A 231 -18.91 -5.55 -18.33
CA ASP A 231 -20.19 -5.59 -17.60
C ASP A 231 -20.83 -4.21 -17.53
N ILE A 232 -20.05 -3.16 -17.28
CA ILE A 232 -20.51 -1.77 -17.29
C ILE A 232 -21.06 -1.41 -18.67
N LEU A 233 -20.35 -1.76 -19.76
CA LEU A 233 -20.79 -1.49 -21.12
C LEU A 233 -22.05 -2.26 -21.52
N GLN A 234 -22.29 -3.42 -20.95
CA GLN A 234 -23.53 -4.17 -21.14
C GLN A 234 -24.71 -3.50 -20.44
N SER A 235 -24.50 -2.99 -19.24
CA SER A 235 -25.55 -2.41 -18.37
C SER A 235 -25.86 -0.95 -18.69
N HIS A 236 -24.88 -0.17 -19.19
CA HIS A 236 -24.96 1.28 -19.39
C HIS A 236 -24.58 1.65 -20.83
N LYS A 237 -25.53 1.50 -21.77
CA LYS A 237 -25.32 1.73 -23.22
C LYS A 237 -25.05 3.19 -23.58
N ASP A 238 -25.37 4.12 -22.71
CA ASP A 238 -25.22 5.58 -22.86
C ASP A 238 -23.96 6.11 -22.13
N LEU A 239 -23.10 5.22 -21.61
CA LEU A 239 -21.90 5.60 -20.90
C LEU A 239 -21.01 6.56 -21.72
N LYS A 240 -20.50 7.61 -21.08
CA LYS A 240 -19.66 8.64 -21.71
C LYS A 240 -18.24 8.68 -21.15
N GLY A 241 -17.99 8.14 -19.95
CA GLY A 241 -16.68 8.14 -19.37
C GLY A 241 -16.47 7.05 -18.33
N VAL A 242 -15.21 6.74 -18.08
CA VAL A 242 -14.79 5.85 -16.99
C VAL A 242 -13.54 6.40 -16.34
N PHE A 243 -13.51 6.36 -15.02
CA PHE A 243 -12.32 6.61 -14.21
C PHE A 243 -11.80 5.28 -13.68
N GLY A 244 -10.60 4.87 -14.14
CA GLY A 244 -9.82 3.81 -13.53
C GLY A 244 -8.93 4.42 -12.45
N ILE A 245 -9.03 3.89 -11.23
CA ILE A 245 -8.35 4.48 -10.06
C ILE A 245 -6.83 4.40 -10.11
N ASN A 246 -6.28 3.61 -10.98
CA ASN A 246 -4.86 3.52 -11.34
C ASN A 246 -4.71 3.20 -12.83
N ASP A 247 -3.49 3.19 -13.34
CA ASP A 247 -3.20 2.91 -14.75
C ASP A 247 -3.65 1.52 -15.19
N ASP A 248 -3.45 0.49 -14.36
CA ASP A 248 -3.90 -0.86 -14.70
C ASP A 248 -5.42 -0.93 -14.87
N SER A 249 -6.18 -0.27 -13.99
CA SER A 249 -7.63 -0.18 -14.12
C SER A 249 -8.05 0.60 -15.37
N ALA A 250 -7.40 1.73 -15.65
CA ALA A 250 -7.71 2.56 -16.82
C ALA A 250 -7.35 1.88 -18.14
N LEU A 251 -6.17 1.23 -18.21
CA LEU A 251 -5.73 0.48 -19.39
C LEU A 251 -6.60 -0.76 -19.64
N GLY A 252 -7.03 -1.45 -18.56
CA GLY A 252 -8.01 -2.52 -18.64
C GLY A 252 -9.34 -2.05 -19.23
N ALA A 253 -9.85 -0.92 -18.69
CA ALA A 253 -11.07 -0.29 -19.20
C ALA A 253 -10.94 0.16 -20.67
N ALA A 254 -9.81 0.83 -21.01
CA ALA A 254 -9.56 1.28 -22.38
C ALA A 254 -9.54 0.13 -23.38
N LYS A 255 -8.98 -1.02 -23.00
CA LYS A 255 -8.98 -2.25 -23.83
C LYS A 255 -10.40 -2.75 -24.08
N ALA A 256 -11.26 -2.81 -23.06
CA ALA A 256 -12.66 -3.22 -23.21
C ALA A 256 -13.46 -2.22 -24.07
N VAL A 257 -13.25 -0.91 -23.88
CA VAL A 257 -13.84 0.17 -24.69
C VAL A 257 -13.41 0.02 -26.16
N GLN A 258 -12.14 -0.28 -26.42
CA GLN A 258 -11.62 -0.51 -27.78
C GLN A 258 -12.24 -1.76 -28.41
N ALA A 259 -12.32 -2.86 -27.68
CA ALA A 259 -12.94 -4.10 -28.16
C ALA A 259 -14.41 -3.91 -28.53
N ALA A 260 -15.12 -3.04 -27.82
CA ALA A 260 -16.50 -2.66 -28.11
C ALA A 260 -16.65 -1.62 -29.27
N GLY A 261 -15.55 -1.09 -29.81
CA GLY A 261 -15.56 -0.05 -30.84
C GLY A 261 -16.07 1.32 -30.36
N LEU A 262 -15.87 1.61 -29.08
CA LEU A 262 -16.42 2.81 -28.42
C LEU A 262 -15.35 3.85 -28.03
N GLN A 263 -14.11 3.69 -28.46
CA GLN A 263 -12.97 4.55 -28.09
C GLN A 263 -13.14 6.04 -28.45
N SER A 264 -13.96 6.35 -29.45
CA SER A 264 -14.29 7.74 -29.80
C SER A 264 -15.50 8.32 -29.04
N LYS A 265 -16.15 7.51 -28.20
CA LYS A 265 -17.40 7.86 -27.51
C LYS A 265 -17.27 7.87 -25.98
N ILE A 266 -16.26 7.20 -25.44
CA ILE A 266 -16.04 7.04 -23.99
C ILE A 266 -14.70 7.66 -23.62
N VAL A 267 -14.74 8.62 -22.71
CA VAL A 267 -13.56 9.24 -22.09
C VAL A 267 -13.00 8.31 -21.04
N VAL A 268 -11.73 7.92 -21.16
CA VAL A 268 -11.03 7.12 -20.16
C VAL A 268 -10.03 8.00 -19.44
N ILE A 269 -10.17 8.10 -18.12
CA ILE A 269 -9.24 8.80 -17.23
C ILE A 269 -8.56 7.76 -16.33
N GLY A 270 -7.25 7.89 -16.18
CA GLY A 270 -6.44 7.05 -15.32
C GLY A 270 -5.81 7.82 -14.15
N TYR A 271 -4.84 7.15 -13.53
CA TYR A 271 -4.09 7.68 -12.41
C TYR A 271 -2.75 6.93 -12.32
N ASP A 272 -1.65 7.64 -12.16
CA ASP A 272 -0.23 7.32 -12.01
C ASP A 272 0.61 7.97 -13.12
N ALA A 273 0.13 7.93 -14.37
CA ALA A 273 0.82 8.36 -15.59
C ALA A 273 2.14 7.61 -15.83
N ALA A 274 2.12 6.29 -15.67
CA ALA A 274 3.23 5.40 -16.04
C ALA A 274 3.46 5.41 -17.57
N PRO A 275 4.61 4.94 -18.07
CA PRO A 275 4.96 5.05 -19.51
C PRO A 275 3.92 4.46 -20.46
N GLU A 276 3.26 3.36 -20.10
CA GLU A 276 2.21 2.73 -20.93
C GLU A 276 0.96 3.61 -21.02
N ALA A 277 0.50 4.17 -19.88
CA ALA A 277 -0.64 5.08 -19.86
C ALA A 277 -0.35 6.37 -20.64
N ARG A 278 0.86 6.93 -20.50
CA ARG A 278 1.29 8.08 -21.34
C ARG A 278 1.23 7.76 -22.82
N THR A 279 1.61 6.54 -23.22
CA THR A 279 1.49 6.07 -24.60
C THR A 279 0.02 5.96 -25.03
N ALA A 280 -0.85 5.45 -24.16
CA ALA A 280 -2.29 5.36 -24.41
C ALA A 280 -2.94 6.75 -24.53
N ILE A 281 -2.48 7.73 -23.77
CA ILE A 281 -2.92 9.12 -23.89
C ILE A 281 -2.41 9.75 -25.20
N ALA A 282 -1.15 9.52 -25.56
CA ALA A 282 -0.58 10.04 -26.79
C ALA A 282 -1.34 9.53 -28.03
N ASN A 283 -1.71 8.25 -28.08
CA ASN A 283 -2.46 7.65 -29.18
C ASN A 283 -3.98 7.86 -29.11
N GLY A 284 -4.50 8.42 -28.00
CA GLY A 284 -5.91 8.77 -27.82
C GLY A 284 -6.79 7.62 -27.28
N SER A 285 -6.20 6.51 -26.82
CA SER A 285 -6.96 5.43 -26.15
C SER A 285 -7.40 5.83 -24.73
N MET A 286 -6.66 6.76 -24.10
CA MET A 286 -7.03 7.43 -22.86
C MET A 286 -7.00 8.94 -23.09
N TYR A 287 -7.79 9.68 -22.32
CA TYR A 287 -7.89 11.14 -22.43
C TYR A 287 -6.81 11.86 -21.58
N GLY A 288 -6.54 11.35 -20.40
CA GLY A 288 -5.57 11.93 -19.49
C GLY A 288 -5.45 11.16 -18.18
N ASP A 289 -4.47 11.57 -17.39
CA ASP A 289 -4.08 10.95 -16.14
C ASP A 289 -3.80 11.98 -15.05
N ALA A 290 -4.02 11.59 -13.79
CA ALA A 290 -3.41 12.28 -12.67
C ALA A 290 -2.03 11.65 -12.41
N ILE A 291 -0.96 12.48 -12.36
CA ILE A 291 0.42 12.00 -12.21
C ILE A 291 0.72 11.73 -10.74
N GLN A 292 1.28 10.57 -10.44
CA GLN A 292 2.00 10.30 -9.19
C GLN A 292 3.52 10.32 -9.40
N HIS A 293 4.25 10.41 -8.28
CA HIS A 293 5.71 10.36 -8.23
C HIS A 293 6.17 9.27 -7.26
N PRO A 294 6.03 7.98 -7.63
CA PRO A 294 6.35 6.85 -6.76
C PRO A 294 7.82 6.82 -6.34
N ASP A 295 8.73 7.25 -7.20
CA ASP A 295 10.15 7.44 -6.89
C ASP A 295 10.35 8.42 -5.71
N GLN A 296 9.59 9.51 -5.68
CA GLN A 296 9.63 10.48 -4.58
C GLN A 296 8.95 9.96 -3.31
N ILE A 297 7.89 9.14 -3.44
CA ILE A 297 7.31 8.46 -2.27
C ILE A 297 8.38 7.56 -1.67
N GLY A 298 9.07 6.78 -2.49
CA GLY A 298 10.15 5.89 -2.07
C GLY A 298 11.30 6.64 -1.40
N SER A 299 11.86 7.66 -2.06
CA SER A 299 12.99 8.42 -1.52
C SER A 299 12.64 9.13 -0.21
N LYS A 300 11.49 9.82 -0.14
CA LYS A 300 11.02 10.50 1.09
C LYS A 300 10.72 9.53 2.24
N THR A 301 10.34 8.28 1.94
CA THR A 301 10.18 7.24 2.97
C THR A 301 11.53 6.92 3.61
N ILE A 302 12.57 6.78 2.81
CA ILE A 302 13.93 6.53 3.32
C ILE A 302 14.48 7.75 4.06
N ASP A 303 14.23 8.97 3.57
CA ASP A 303 14.59 10.20 4.29
C ASP A 303 13.93 10.26 5.68
N ALA A 304 12.63 9.93 5.77
CA ALA A 304 11.91 9.88 7.03
C ALA A 304 12.49 8.82 8.00
N ILE A 305 12.93 7.67 7.48
CA ILE A 305 13.59 6.64 8.26
C ILE A 305 14.97 7.13 8.74
N HIS A 306 15.74 7.82 7.89
CA HIS A 306 17.03 8.40 8.26
C HIS A 306 16.87 9.46 9.35
N ASP A 307 15.90 10.36 9.20
CA ASP A 307 15.60 11.37 10.22
C ASP A 307 15.22 10.72 11.56
N TYR A 308 14.39 9.67 11.53
CA TYR A 308 14.08 8.91 12.74
C TYR A 308 15.34 8.32 13.41
N PHE A 309 16.24 7.71 12.64
CA PHE A 309 17.45 7.10 13.16
C PHE A 309 18.47 8.13 13.68
N THR A 310 18.43 9.35 13.17
CA THR A 310 19.32 10.45 13.61
C THR A 310 18.72 11.30 14.74
N GLY A 311 17.57 10.86 15.31
CA GLY A 311 16.91 11.54 16.41
C GLY A 311 16.10 12.78 16.00
N LYS A 312 15.80 12.92 14.72
CA LYS A 312 14.90 13.94 14.17
C LYS A 312 13.56 13.29 13.86
N PRO A 313 12.51 13.46 14.68
CA PRO A 313 11.24 12.82 14.42
C PRO A 313 10.63 13.36 13.12
N PRO A 314 10.34 12.47 12.12
CA PRO A 314 9.68 12.91 10.90
C PRO A 314 8.23 13.35 11.17
N ALA A 315 7.67 14.14 10.27
CA ALA A 315 6.25 14.47 10.33
C ALA A 315 5.41 13.19 10.25
N PRO A 316 4.28 13.08 10.99
CA PRO A 316 3.43 11.89 10.96
C PRO A 316 2.85 11.56 9.57
N LYS A 317 2.70 12.58 8.71
CA LYS A 317 2.30 12.44 7.31
C LYS A 317 3.16 13.35 6.43
N ILE A 318 3.68 12.78 5.35
CA ILE A 318 4.46 13.49 4.33
C ILE A 318 3.76 13.32 2.99
N ALA A 319 3.24 14.43 2.45
CA ALA A 319 2.56 14.42 1.15
C ALA A 319 3.55 14.63 0.01
N VAL A 320 3.34 13.87 -1.08
CA VAL A 320 3.99 14.07 -2.37
C VAL A 320 2.99 14.71 -3.31
N ALA A 321 3.43 15.78 -4.00
CA ALA A 321 2.57 16.51 -4.92
C ALA A 321 2.12 15.61 -6.09
N VAL A 322 0.94 15.91 -6.63
CA VAL A 322 0.35 15.24 -7.79
C VAL A 322 0.22 16.23 -8.94
N GLY A 323 0.26 15.73 -10.17
CA GLY A 323 0.12 16.52 -11.39
C GLY A 323 -0.99 16.00 -12.30
N THR A 324 -1.00 16.46 -13.55
CA THR A 324 -1.84 15.91 -14.61
C THR A 324 -1.00 15.65 -15.86
N PHE A 325 -1.36 14.64 -16.63
CA PHE A 325 -0.79 14.33 -17.93
C PHE A 325 -1.89 14.20 -18.96
N THR A 326 -1.73 14.92 -20.07
CA THR A 326 -2.68 14.94 -21.18
C THR A 326 -1.93 14.78 -22.52
N LYS A 327 -2.65 14.67 -23.62
CA LYS A 327 -2.05 14.61 -24.95
C LYS A 327 -1.17 15.83 -25.28
N ALA A 328 -1.48 17.00 -24.68
CA ALA A 328 -0.66 18.20 -24.87
C ALA A 328 0.73 18.09 -24.21
N ASP A 329 0.88 17.19 -23.23
CA ASP A 329 2.13 16.93 -22.53
C ASP A 329 2.96 15.80 -23.19
N ALA A 330 2.31 14.94 -23.96
CA ALA A 330 2.95 13.81 -24.64
C ALA A 330 3.92 14.21 -25.78
N GLY A 331 3.88 15.46 -26.23
CA GLY A 331 4.74 16.00 -27.29
C GLY A 331 5.93 16.83 -26.77
N LYS A 332 6.09 16.91 -25.44
CA LYS A 332 7.19 17.64 -24.79
C LYS A 332 8.24 16.66 -24.27
#